data_e64a620117019c49f23e1dbb75a303c5
#
_entry.id   e64a620117019c49f23e1dbb75a303c5
#
_cell.length_a   1.000
_cell.length_b   1.000
_cell.length_c   1.000
_cell.angle_alpha   90.00
_cell.angle_beta   90.00
_cell.angle_gamma   90.00
#
_symmetry.space_group_name_H-M   'P 1'
#
loop_
_entity.id
_entity.type
_entity.pdbx_description
1 polymer ?
#
loop_
_entity_poly.entity_id
_entity_poly.type
_entity_poly.pdbx_seq_one_letter_code
_entity_poly.pdbx_strand_id
1 'polypeptide(L)'
;DVLLDLKKRGVGLPSLFITDGLQGMPEAIAEVFPDAKQQRCCVHLSRNIYQRVRPKDRKEAQDDFRKVYTAEDKTGGQSALSAFVEKWGRTYPSFRNYLSISKNILAFYDYPKCIRKIIYTSNSIENFNSSIKRELRKRISLNSERQAGICLATISESFNNRMASRKVRGYWQLTDEELERFGFNPKSNSDETL
;
A
#
# COMPACT_ATOMS: atom_id res chain seq x y z
N ASP A 1 -4.96 8.79 -16.58
CA ASP A 1 -5.20 10.24 -16.37
C ASP A 1 -4.76 10.70 -14.97
N VAL A 2 -5.18 10.06 -13.86
CA VAL A 2 -4.84 10.49 -12.49
C VAL A 2 -3.33 10.49 -12.22
N LEU A 3 -2.60 9.44 -12.62
CA LEU A 3 -1.15 9.37 -12.41
C LEU A 3 -0.39 10.43 -13.21
N LEU A 4 -0.84 10.71 -14.44
CA LEU A 4 -0.29 11.78 -15.26
C LEU A 4 -0.55 13.16 -14.65
N ASP A 5 -1.73 13.38 -14.07
CA ASP A 5 -2.05 14.61 -13.35
C ASP A 5 -1.14 14.80 -12.13
N LEU A 6 -0.95 13.76 -11.33
CA LEU A 6 -0.01 13.79 -10.20
C LEU A 6 1.41 14.16 -10.63
N LYS A 7 1.90 13.56 -11.72
CA LYS A 7 3.22 13.88 -12.28
C LYS A 7 3.31 15.32 -12.75
N LYS A 8 2.28 15.84 -13.45
CA LYS A 8 2.20 17.25 -13.87
C LYS A 8 2.18 18.23 -12.71
N ARG A 9 1.59 17.83 -11.58
CA ARG A 9 1.53 18.61 -10.34
C ARG A 9 2.80 18.54 -9.49
N GLY A 10 3.88 17.95 -10.02
CA GLY A 10 5.19 17.95 -9.40
C GLY A 10 5.47 16.73 -8.50
N VAL A 11 4.63 15.69 -8.53
CA VAL A 11 5.00 14.44 -7.88
C VAL A 11 6.20 13.84 -8.61
N GLY A 12 7.36 13.82 -7.93
CA GLY A 12 8.58 13.20 -8.43
C GLY A 12 8.43 11.68 -8.56
N LEU A 13 9.55 10.95 -8.60
CA LEU A 13 9.54 9.49 -8.64
C LEU A 13 9.16 8.92 -7.26
N PRO A 14 7.97 8.31 -7.08
CA PRO A 14 7.64 7.62 -5.84
C PRO A 14 8.52 6.38 -5.66
N SER A 15 9.09 6.21 -4.49
CA SER A 15 9.93 5.03 -4.18
C SER A 15 9.13 3.72 -4.22
N LEU A 16 7.84 3.77 -3.93
CA LEU A 16 6.96 2.60 -3.91
C LEU A 16 5.49 2.99 -4.10
N PHE A 17 4.82 2.31 -5.01
CA PHE A 17 3.36 2.30 -5.07
C PHE A 17 2.80 1.09 -4.33
N ILE A 18 1.88 1.33 -3.40
CA ILE A 18 1.17 0.26 -2.70
C ILE A 18 -0.28 0.24 -3.21
N THR A 19 -0.68 -0.87 -3.84
CA THR A 19 -2.00 -0.99 -4.48
C THR A 19 -2.78 -2.19 -3.94
N ASP A 20 -4.11 -2.14 -4.04
CA ASP A 20 -4.99 -3.25 -3.71
C ASP A 20 -5.07 -4.33 -4.82
N GLY A 21 -4.47 -4.04 -5.97
CA GLY A 21 -4.42 -4.94 -7.13
C GLY A 21 -5.55 -4.71 -8.12
N LEU A 22 -6.03 -3.47 -8.24
CA LEU A 22 -6.92 -3.07 -9.33
C LEU A 22 -6.27 -3.42 -10.67
N GLN A 23 -7.05 -4.06 -11.54
CA GLN A 23 -6.61 -4.44 -12.87
C GLN A 23 -6.21 -3.19 -13.69
N GLY A 24 -5.12 -3.27 -14.44
CA GLY A 24 -4.58 -2.14 -15.21
C GLY A 24 -3.75 -1.14 -14.40
N MET A 25 -3.80 -1.19 -13.06
CA MET A 25 -3.02 -0.28 -12.22
C MET A 25 -1.50 -0.52 -12.32
N PRO A 26 -1.00 -1.76 -12.29
CA PRO A 26 0.42 -2.02 -12.46
C PRO A 26 0.97 -1.50 -13.79
N GLU A 27 0.23 -1.68 -14.86
CA GLU A 27 0.58 -1.23 -16.22
C GLU A 27 0.58 0.30 -16.30
N ALA A 28 -0.45 0.95 -15.76
CA ALA A 28 -0.55 2.40 -15.72
C ALA A 28 0.59 3.03 -14.88
N ILE A 29 0.97 2.40 -13.76
CA ILE A 29 2.12 2.86 -12.96
C ILE A 29 3.41 2.71 -13.76
N ALA A 30 3.63 1.57 -14.42
CA ALA A 30 4.82 1.32 -15.22
C ALA A 30 4.95 2.29 -16.41
N GLU A 31 3.82 2.72 -17.00
CA GLU A 31 3.79 3.70 -18.08
C GLU A 31 4.21 5.11 -17.60
N VAL A 32 3.69 5.56 -16.46
CA VAL A 32 3.89 6.92 -15.97
C VAL A 32 5.16 7.06 -15.12
N PHE A 33 5.46 6.04 -14.32
CA PHE A 33 6.59 5.95 -13.38
C PHE A 33 7.34 4.61 -13.56
N PRO A 34 8.10 4.44 -14.67
CA PRO A 34 8.71 3.16 -15.03
C PRO A 34 9.69 2.62 -13.98
N ASP A 35 10.37 3.51 -13.26
CA ASP A 35 11.37 3.13 -12.24
C ASP A 35 10.76 2.91 -10.85
N ALA A 36 9.47 3.17 -10.68
CA ALA A 36 8.82 3.02 -9.39
C ALA A 36 8.59 1.54 -9.04
N LYS A 37 8.95 1.15 -7.82
CA LYS A 37 8.60 -0.17 -7.31
C LYS A 37 7.10 -0.26 -7.03
N GLN A 38 6.56 -1.47 -7.17
CA GLN A 38 5.16 -1.74 -6.93
C GLN A 38 5.01 -2.84 -5.86
N GLN A 39 4.13 -2.62 -4.90
CA GLN A 39 3.77 -3.56 -3.85
C GLN A 39 2.26 -3.79 -3.85
N ARG A 40 1.84 -5.02 -3.93
CA ARG A 40 0.45 -5.39 -3.69
C ARG A 40 0.18 -5.48 -2.20
N CYS A 41 -0.90 -4.87 -1.74
CA CYS A 41 -1.31 -4.90 -0.35
C CYS A 41 -1.56 -6.34 0.12
N CYS A 42 -0.72 -6.84 1.03
CA CYS A 42 -0.84 -8.20 1.55
C CYS A 42 -2.13 -8.43 2.35
N VAL A 43 -2.67 -7.38 2.96
CA VAL A 43 -3.97 -7.45 3.67
C VAL A 43 -5.11 -7.67 2.68
N HIS A 44 -5.13 -6.95 1.54
CA HIS A 44 -6.12 -7.18 0.50
C HIS A 44 -5.99 -8.56 -0.15
N LEU A 45 -4.76 -9.02 -0.39
CA LEU A 45 -4.53 -10.40 -0.86
C LEU A 45 -5.08 -11.43 0.14
N SER A 46 -4.83 -11.25 1.44
CA SER A 46 -5.36 -12.14 2.48
C SER A 46 -6.90 -12.12 2.52
N ARG A 47 -7.52 -10.93 2.40
CA ARG A 47 -9.00 -10.82 2.30
C ARG A 47 -9.54 -11.52 1.06
N ASN A 48 -8.86 -11.39 -0.08
CA ASN A 48 -9.24 -12.06 -1.33
C ASN A 48 -9.11 -13.59 -1.21
N ILE A 49 -8.09 -14.09 -0.52
CA ILE A 49 -7.95 -15.52 -0.20
C ILE A 49 -9.15 -15.97 0.61
N TYR A 50 -9.46 -15.27 1.72
CA TYR A 50 -10.60 -15.59 2.58
C TYR A 50 -11.93 -15.69 1.81
N GLN A 51 -12.16 -14.79 0.86
CA GLN A 51 -13.40 -14.76 0.07
C GLN A 51 -13.47 -15.88 -0.98
N ARG A 52 -12.33 -16.36 -1.47
CA ARG A 52 -12.24 -17.34 -2.56
C ARG A 52 -12.15 -18.78 -2.11
N VAL A 53 -11.83 -19.03 -0.84
CA VAL A 53 -11.75 -20.38 -0.29
C VAL A 53 -13.02 -20.77 0.45
N ARG A 54 -13.28 -22.07 0.52
CA ARG A 54 -14.40 -22.64 1.28
C ARG A 54 -14.26 -22.28 2.77
N PRO A 55 -15.36 -22.15 3.52
CA PRO A 55 -15.32 -21.78 4.94
C PRO A 55 -14.36 -22.61 5.78
N LYS A 56 -14.30 -23.92 5.55
CA LYS A 56 -13.41 -24.84 6.27
C LYS A 56 -11.92 -24.58 6.04
N ASP A 57 -11.55 -24.01 4.89
CA ASP A 57 -10.17 -23.80 4.47
C ASP A 57 -9.65 -22.38 4.81
N ARG A 58 -10.54 -21.47 5.21
CA ARG A 58 -10.26 -20.04 5.39
C ARG A 58 -9.12 -19.76 6.36
N LYS A 59 -9.21 -20.33 7.53
CA LYS A 59 -8.21 -20.10 8.58
C LYS A 59 -6.84 -20.59 8.13
N GLU A 60 -6.77 -21.81 7.66
CA GLU A 60 -5.50 -22.44 7.26
C GLU A 60 -4.87 -21.72 6.07
N ALA A 61 -5.67 -21.37 5.04
CA ALA A 61 -5.16 -20.65 3.90
C ALA A 61 -4.65 -19.24 4.26
N GLN A 62 -5.32 -18.55 5.18
CA GLN A 62 -4.83 -17.24 5.67
C GLN A 62 -3.56 -17.39 6.51
N ASP A 63 -3.48 -18.40 7.37
CA ASP A 63 -2.30 -18.66 8.19
C ASP A 63 -1.09 -19.03 7.32
N ASP A 64 -1.29 -19.84 6.28
CA ASP A 64 -0.23 -20.15 5.32
C ASP A 64 0.20 -18.92 4.51
N PHE A 65 -0.75 -18.12 4.02
CA PHE A 65 -0.40 -16.87 3.33
C PHE A 65 0.27 -15.85 4.25
N ARG A 66 -0.07 -15.82 5.53
CA ARG A 66 0.57 -14.95 6.51
C ARG A 66 2.07 -15.19 6.60
N LYS A 67 2.54 -16.44 6.48
CA LYS A 67 3.96 -16.79 6.47
C LYS A 67 4.72 -16.07 5.37
N VAL A 68 4.06 -15.76 4.23
CA VAL A 68 4.67 -15.06 3.09
C VAL A 68 5.15 -13.65 3.47
N TYR A 69 4.38 -12.92 4.26
CA TYR A 69 4.70 -11.51 4.60
C TYR A 69 5.18 -11.33 6.04
N THR A 70 5.32 -12.42 6.80
CA THR A 70 5.91 -12.40 8.14
C THR A 70 7.24 -13.15 8.22
N ALA A 71 7.75 -13.65 7.11
CA ALA A 71 9.06 -14.25 7.04
C ALA A 71 10.17 -13.25 7.41
N GLU A 72 11.31 -13.78 7.84
CA GLU A 72 12.45 -12.95 8.27
C GLU A 72 13.03 -12.14 7.10
N ASP A 73 13.14 -12.77 5.94
CA ASP A 73 13.73 -12.19 4.74
C ASP A 73 12.93 -12.53 3.47
N LYS A 74 13.40 -11.98 2.34
CA LYS A 74 12.78 -12.17 1.02
C LYS A 74 12.80 -13.62 0.55
N THR A 75 13.86 -14.36 0.87
CA THR A 75 14.02 -15.78 0.50
C THR A 75 12.99 -16.64 1.24
N GLY A 76 12.84 -16.42 2.54
CA GLY A 76 11.80 -17.07 3.34
C GLY A 76 10.39 -16.72 2.85
N GLY A 77 10.14 -15.46 2.51
CA GLY A 77 8.87 -15.01 1.92
C GLY A 77 8.59 -15.68 0.57
N GLN A 78 9.60 -15.81 -0.30
CA GLN A 78 9.48 -16.50 -1.58
C GLN A 78 9.19 -18.00 -1.40
N SER A 79 9.89 -18.66 -0.48
CA SER A 79 9.67 -20.06 -0.16
C SER A 79 8.26 -20.31 0.38
N ALA A 80 7.79 -19.44 1.30
CA ALA A 80 6.43 -19.51 1.83
C ALA A 80 5.38 -19.29 0.76
N LEU A 81 5.60 -18.37 -0.20
CA LEU A 81 4.70 -18.13 -1.33
C LEU A 81 4.64 -19.36 -2.26
N SER A 82 5.78 -19.96 -2.55
CA SER A 82 5.85 -21.18 -3.35
C SER A 82 5.10 -22.34 -2.70
N ALA A 83 5.31 -22.56 -1.40
CA ALA A 83 4.58 -23.57 -0.63
C ALA A 83 3.06 -23.30 -0.57
N PHE A 84 2.67 -22.03 -0.40
CA PHE A 84 1.27 -21.63 -0.46
C PHE A 84 0.64 -21.99 -1.80
N VAL A 85 1.28 -21.64 -2.91
CA VAL A 85 0.75 -21.90 -4.25
C VAL A 85 0.76 -23.39 -4.58
N GLU A 86 1.76 -24.15 -4.17
CA GLU A 86 1.80 -25.60 -4.36
C GLU A 86 0.62 -26.28 -3.64
N LYS A 87 0.39 -25.94 -2.38
CA LYS A 87 -0.68 -26.52 -1.56
C LYS A 87 -2.04 -26.11 -2.05
N TRP A 88 -2.29 -24.81 -2.17
CA TRP A 88 -3.62 -24.27 -2.41
C TRP A 88 -3.96 -24.11 -3.89
N GLY A 89 -2.96 -23.97 -4.77
CA GLY A 89 -3.16 -23.84 -6.21
C GLY A 89 -3.68 -25.10 -6.89
N ARG A 90 -3.64 -26.27 -6.22
CA ARG A 90 -4.28 -27.51 -6.70
C ARG A 90 -5.80 -27.41 -6.55
N THR A 91 -6.27 -26.95 -5.40
CA THR A 91 -7.71 -26.83 -5.08
C THR A 91 -8.30 -25.52 -5.59
N TYR A 92 -7.50 -24.44 -5.63
CA TYR A 92 -7.90 -23.09 -6.04
C TYR A 92 -6.96 -22.57 -7.14
N PRO A 93 -7.17 -22.92 -8.41
CA PRO A 93 -6.24 -22.61 -9.51
C PRO A 93 -5.87 -21.12 -9.66
N SER A 94 -6.76 -20.22 -9.27
CA SER A 94 -6.50 -18.76 -9.29
C SER A 94 -5.29 -18.32 -8.45
N PHE A 95 -4.90 -19.12 -7.45
CA PHE A 95 -3.73 -18.78 -6.61
C PHE A 95 -2.39 -19.06 -7.30
N ARG A 96 -2.38 -19.86 -8.38
CA ARG A 96 -1.18 -20.08 -9.21
C ARG A 96 -0.63 -18.77 -9.77
N ASN A 97 -1.50 -17.82 -10.07
CA ASN A 97 -1.10 -16.51 -10.59
C ASN A 97 -0.32 -15.67 -9.57
N TYR A 98 -0.31 -16.04 -8.28
CA TYR A 98 0.47 -15.30 -7.27
C TYR A 98 1.98 -15.45 -7.48
N LEU A 99 2.45 -16.55 -8.09
CA LEU A 99 3.86 -16.69 -8.44
C LEU A 99 4.28 -15.70 -9.53
N SER A 100 3.43 -15.48 -10.54
CA SER A 100 3.75 -14.55 -11.64
C SER A 100 3.87 -13.09 -11.17
N ILE A 101 3.17 -12.74 -10.09
CA ILE A 101 3.21 -11.40 -9.49
C ILE A 101 4.04 -11.34 -8.20
N SER A 102 4.85 -12.37 -7.93
CA SER A 102 5.61 -12.50 -6.68
C SER A 102 6.49 -11.29 -6.39
N LYS A 103 7.13 -10.71 -7.40
CA LYS A 103 7.93 -9.48 -7.24
C LYS A 103 7.11 -8.32 -6.65
N ASN A 104 5.84 -8.21 -7.01
CA ASN A 104 4.96 -7.16 -6.50
C ASN A 104 4.31 -7.54 -5.15
N ILE A 105 4.37 -8.79 -4.73
CA ILE A 105 3.94 -9.23 -3.40
C ILE A 105 5.07 -9.05 -2.37
N LEU A 106 6.33 -9.22 -2.80
CA LEU A 106 7.51 -9.29 -1.94
C LEU A 106 8.40 -8.04 -2.04
N ALA A 107 7.97 -6.98 -2.73
CA ALA A 107 8.76 -5.76 -2.90
C ALA A 107 9.09 -5.08 -1.57
N PHE A 108 8.22 -5.20 -0.56
CA PHE A 108 8.44 -4.61 0.76
C PHE A 108 9.66 -5.18 1.49
N TYR A 109 10.14 -6.39 1.12
CA TYR A 109 11.35 -6.96 1.70
C TYR A 109 12.63 -6.20 1.31
N ASP A 110 12.59 -5.41 0.24
CA ASP A 110 13.70 -4.54 -0.18
C ASP A 110 13.89 -3.33 0.75
N TYR A 111 12.99 -3.15 1.72
CA TYR A 111 12.98 -2.05 2.68
C TYR A 111 13.37 -2.51 4.08
N PRO A 112 13.86 -1.59 4.95
CA PRO A 112 14.22 -1.90 6.33
C PRO A 112 13.10 -2.59 7.10
N LYS A 113 13.47 -3.58 7.92
CA LYS A 113 12.52 -4.42 8.66
C LYS A 113 11.56 -3.61 9.53
N CYS A 114 12.06 -2.52 10.13
CA CYS A 114 11.30 -1.65 11.03
C CYS A 114 10.08 -0.97 10.36
N ILE A 115 10.13 -0.74 9.03
CA ILE A 115 9.04 -0.09 8.28
C ILE A 115 8.22 -1.07 7.42
N ARG A 116 8.64 -2.32 7.26
CA ARG A 116 7.93 -3.29 6.38
C ARG A 116 6.45 -3.40 6.70
N LYS A 117 6.08 -3.36 8.00
CA LYS A 117 4.68 -3.49 8.42
C LYS A 117 3.77 -2.39 7.88
N ILE A 118 4.28 -1.19 7.65
CA ILE A 118 3.49 -0.10 7.07
C ILE A 118 3.49 -0.12 5.55
N ILE A 119 4.49 -0.77 4.93
CA ILE A 119 4.67 -0.82 3.48
C ILE A 119 3.84 -1.94 2.84
N TYR A 120 3.72 -3.10 3.47
CA TYR A 120 2.96 -4.20 2.87
C TYR A 120 1.44 -4.08 3.03
N THR A 121 0.95 -2.93 3.54
CA THR A 121 -0.48 -2.66 3.72
C THR A 121 -0.88 -1.30 3.15
N SER A 122 -2.14 -1.17 2.71
CA SER A 122 -2.74 0.10 2.29
C SER A 122 -3.52 0.79 3.43
N ASN A 123 -3.25 0.46 4.69
CA ASN A 123 -4.04 0.95 5.84
C ASN A 123 -4.09 2.48 5.95
N SER A 124 -3.02 3.19 5.53
CA SER A 124 -2.98 4.65 5.60
C SER A 124 -4.04 5.29 4.69
N ILE A 125 -4.14 4.84 3.44
CA ILE A 125 -5.13 5.35 2.50
C ILE A 125 -6.54 4.88 2.85
N GLU A 126 -6.70 3.65 3.38
CA GLU A 126 -8.00 3.17 3.89
C GLU A 126 -8.49 4.03 5.07
N ASN A 127 -7.60 4.43 5.99
CA ASN A 127 -7.89 5.34 7.09
C ASN A 127 -8.32 6.72 6.60
N PHE A 128 -7.63 7.26 5.61
CA PHE A 128 -7.98 8.53 4.98
C PHE A 128 -9.36 8.45 4.32
N ASN A 129 -9.60 7.43 3.48
CA ASN A 129 -10.88 7.21 2.84
C ASN A 129 -12.02 7.02 3.85
N SER A 130 -11.77 6.34 4.96
CA SER A 130 -12.74 6.17 6.04
C SER A 130 -13.05 7.49 6.74
N SER A 131 -12.06 8.37 6.90
CA SER A 131 -12.25 9.71 7.45
C SER A 131 -13.12 10.57 6.52
N ILE A 132 -12.84 10.55 5.22
CA ILE A 132 -13.66 11.22 4.21
C ILE A 132 -15.11 10.72 4.29
N LYS A 133 -15.32 9.40 4.20
CA LYS A 133 -16.66 8.80 4.24
C LYS A 133 -17.43 9.17 5.51
N ARG A 134 -16.76 9.20 6.65
CA ARG A 134 -17.36 9.58 7.93
C ARG A 134 -17.83 11.03 7.95
N GLU A 135 -17.00 11.94 7.45
CA GLU A 135 -17.35 13.37 7.42
C GLU A 135 -18.43 13.67 6.37
N LEU A 136 -18.38 13.00 5.21
CA LEU A 136 -19.42 13.16 4.19
C LEU A 136 -20.81 12.66 4.67
N ARG A 137 -20.85 11.58 5.45
CA ARG A 137 -22.11 11.05 6.01
C ARG A 137 -22.80 12.01 6.99
N LYS A 138 -22.07 12.94 7.60
CA LYS A 138 -22.64 13.97 8.50
C LYS A 138 -23.33 15.09 7.74
N ARG A 139 -23.14 15.19 6.44
CA ARG A 139 -23.67 16.25 5.59
C ARG A 139 -24.94 15.77 4.89
N ILE A 140 -25.96 16.63 4.89
CA ILE A 140 -27.27 16.30 4.30
C ILE A 140 -27.18 16.30 2.77
N SER A 141 -26.39 17.23 2.18
CA SER A 141 -26.16 17.29 0.73
C SER A 141 -24.86 18.04 0.42
N LEU A 142 -24.29 17.75 -0.74
CA LEU A 142 -23.24 18.53 -1.40
C LEU A 142 -23.86 19.10 -2.67
N ASN A 143 -24.27 20.37 -2.64
CA ASN A 143 -25.09 20.98 -3.67
C ASN A 143 -24.27 21.45 -4.89
N SER A 144 -22.96 21.40 -4.85
CA SER A 144 -22.10 21.76 -5.97
C SER A 144 -20.73 21.08 -5.88
N GLU A 145 -20.07 20.96 -7.03
CA GLU A 145 -18.69 20.45 -7.13
C GLU A 145 -17.71 21.31 -6.30
N ARG A 146 -17.91 22.64 -6.30
CA ARG A 146 -17.12 23.56 -5.48
C ARG A 146 -17.25 23.24 -3.98
N GLN A 147 -18.45 22.98 -3.48
CA GLN A 147 -18.67 22.62 -2.07
C GLN A 147 -18.03 21.27 -1.75
N ALA A 148 -18.11 20.29 -2.66
CA ALA A 148 -17.44 19.02 -2.52
C ALA A 148 -15.91 19.21 -2.44
N GLY A 149 -15.33 20.03 -3.30
CA GLY A 149 -13.90 20.35 -3.31
C GLY A 149 -13.43 21.00 -2.00
N ILE A 150 -14.14 22.02 -1.52
CA ILE A 150 -13.84 22.69 -0.23
C ILE A 150 -13.93 21.68 0.93
N CYS A 151 -14.95 20.85 0.93
CA CYS A 151 -15.13 19.82 1.96
C CYS A 151 -13.96 18.84 1.97
N LEU A 152 -13.56 18.32 0.81
CA LEU A 152 -12.45 17.39 0.70
C LEU A 152 -11.12 18.05 1.10
N ALA A 153 -10.89 19.31 0.71
CA ALA A 153 -9.69 20.05 1.11
C ALA A 153 -9.63 20.20 2.63
N THR A 154 -10.71 20.62 3.29
CA THR A 154 -10.76 20.77 4.76
C THR A 154 -10.52 19.42 5.49
N ILE A 155 -11.11 18.32 4.97
CA ILE A 155 -10.90 16.98 5.54
C ILE A 155 -9.44 16.57 5.38
N SER A 156 -8.85 16.81 4.20
CA SER A 156 -7.46 16.47 3.91
C SER A 156 -6.49 17.26 4.79
N GLU A 157 -6.70 18.54 4.96
CA GLU A 157 -5.91 19.40 5.84
C GLU A 157 -5.99 18.93 7.30
N SER A 158 -7.18 18.68 7.80
CA SER A 158 -7.39 18.15 9.16
C SER A 158 -6.74 16.78 9.35
N PHE A 159 -6.76 15.94 8.32
CA PHE A 159 -6.08 14.64 8.34
C PHE A 159 -4.56 14.82 8.36
N ASN A 160 -4.02 15.68 7.50
CA ASN A 160 -2.59 15.97 7.42
C ASN A 160 -2.05 16.53 8.74
N ASN A 161 -2.72 17.51 9.34
CA ASN A 161 -2.34 18.10 10.63
C ASN A 161 -2.31 17.04 11.74
N ARG A 162 -3.27 16.13 11.77
CA ARG A 162 -3.30 15.01 12.71
C ARG A 162 -2.22 13.98 12.44
N MET A 163 -1.86 13.77 11.17
CA MET A 163 -0.82 12.80 10.80
C MET A 163 0.59 13.38 10.99
N ALA A 164 0.78 14.68 10.79
CA ALA A 164 2.06 15.37 11.01
C ALA A 164 2.56 15.24 12.47
N SER A 165 1.64 15.17 13.43
CA SER A 165 1.99 14.95 14.85
C SER A 165 2.29 13.48 15.19
N ARG A 166 2.03 12.53 14.28
CA ARG A 166 2.22 11.10 14.54
C ARG A 166 3.62 10.66 14.14
N LYS A 167 4.32 10.04 15.07
CA LYS A 167 5.56 9.32 14.76
C LYS A 167 5.22 8.05 13.97
N VAL A 168 5.78 7.91 12.78
CA VAL A 168 5.67 6.69 11.98
C VAL A 168 6.42 5.57 12.70
N ARG A 169 5.74 4.45 12.94
CA ARG A 169 6.31 3.33 13.68
C ARG A 169 7.56 2.78 12.97
N GLY A 170 8.66 2.70 13.69
CA GLY A 170 9.95 2.21 13.18
C GLY A 170 10.79 3.28 12.46
N TYR A 171 10.24 4.46 12.18
CA TYR A 171 10.95 5.51 11.47
C TYR A 171 12.25 5.96 12.20
N TRP A 172 12.22 6.03 13.53
CA TRP A 172 13.39 6.40 14.35
C TRP A 172 14.52 5.34 14.38
N GLN A 173 14.27 4.18 13.81
CA GLN A 173 15.27 3.10 13.69
C GLN A 173 16.00 3.14 12.34
N LEU A 174 15.54 4.01 11.41
CA LEU A 174 16.19 4.21 10.13
C LEU A 174 17.48 5.02 10.31
N THR A 175 18.54 4.58 9.66
CA THR A 175 19.78 5.34 9.56
C THR A 175 19.63 6.50 8.58
N ASP A 176 20.52 7.51 8.68
CA ASP A 176 20.50 8.64 7.74
C ASP A 176 20.70 8.16 6.29
N GLU A 177 21.51 7.13 6.08
CA GLU A 177 21.75 6.49 4.79
C GLU A 177 20.48 5.82 4.23
N GLU A 178 19.69 5.16 5.09
CA GLU A 178 18.40 4.58 4.73
C GLU A 178 17.35 5.65 4.45
N LEU A 179 17.33 6.72 5.22
CA LEU A 179 16.43 7.86 5.00
C LEU A 179 16.69 8.51 3.63
N GLU A 180 17.95 8.71 3.30
CA GLU A 180 18.36 9.28 2.01
C GLU A 180 18.06 8.33 0.85
N ARG A 181 18.43 7.05 0.98
CA ARG A 181 18.20 6.00 -0.03
C ARG A 181 16.73 5.81 -0.39
N PHE A 182 15.83 5.95 0.57
CA PHE A 182 14.40 5.75 0.37
C PHE A 182 13.61 7.05 0.21
N GLY A 183 14.29 8.19 0.14
CA GLY A 183 13.65 9.51 -0.04
C GLY A 183 12.83 9.97 1.17
N PHE A 184 13.15 9.47 2.36
CA PHE A 184 12.50 9.85 3.62
C PHE A 184 13.17 11.05 4.30
N ASN A 185 13.90 11.89 3.58
CA ASN A 185 14.66 12.99 4.18
C ASN A 185 13.71 14.07 4.74
N PRO A 186 13.69 14.31 6.07
CA PRO A 186 12.82 15.33 6.68
C PRO A 186 13.27 16.77 6.36
N LYS A 187 14.45 16.96 5.79
CA LYS A 187 15.01 18.29 5.50
C LYS A 187 14.50 18.92 4.21
N SER A 188 13.82 18.16 3.34
CA SER A 188 13.32 18.72 2.07
C SER A 188 11.95 19.41 2.16
N ASN A 189 11.27 19.33 3.31
CA ASN A 189 9.94 19.94 3.48
C ASN A 189 9.95 21.22 4.35
N SER A 190 11.12 21.70 4.77
CA SER A 190 11.22 22.90 5.64
C SER A 190 11.64 24.18 4.92
N ASP A 191 12.01 24.12 3.63
CA ASP A 191 12.56 25.28 2.91
C ASP A 191 11.65 25.85 1.81
N GLU A 192 10.41 25.39 1.66
CA GLU A 192 9.43 26.01 0.76
C GLU A 192 8.22 26.57 1.53
N THR A 193 8.48 27.48 2.45
CA THR A 193 7.47 28.41 2.99
C THR A 193 8.06 29.81 2.94
N LEU A 194 7.89 30.45 1.82
CA LEU A 194 7.83 31.90 1.66
C LEU A 194 6.63 32.24 0.79
#